data_5f18a884be7e08bb670591398c6a0d52
#
_entry.id   5f18a884be7e08bb670591398c6a0d52
#
_cell.length_a   1.000
_cell.length_b   1.000
_cell.length_c   1.000
_cell.angle_alpha   90.00
_cell.angle_beta   90.00
_cell.angle_gamma   90.00
#
_symmetry.space_group_name_H-M   'P 1'
#
loop_
_entity.id
_entity.type
_entity.pdbx_description
1 polymer ?
#
loop_
_entity_poly.entity_id
_entity_poly.type
_entity_poly.pdbx_seq_one_letter_code
_entity_poly.pdbx_strand_id
1 'polypeptide(L)'
;YHHEHADGTGPFQKKWNEIPLFARIIHLADTIDIIGNNTGSGNNSWNFICQYLLKNRDGLFDSECVNAFFHAFTHSESFICLRDNSFEMKLWEIIPRQKQVFDWKTCKNVADFFAKIVDYKSSFTSDNNLMKTMIIRCFKTSFQFGAGRYY
;
A
#
# COMPACT_ATOMS: atom_id res chain seq x y z
N TYR A 1 -10.49 4.03 7.78
CA TYR A 1 -11.15 5.15 7.05
C TYR A 1 -10.74 5.27 5.57
N HIS A 2 -9.87 4.38 5.05
CA HIS A 2 -9.42 4.43 3.65
C HIS A 2 -10.53 4.06 2.62
N HIS A 3 -11.71 3.70 3.04
CA HIS A 3 -12.88 3.53 2.18
C HIS A 3 -13.89 4.69 2.32
N GLU A 4 -13.54 5.74 3.10
CA GLU A 4 -14.36 6.94 3.18
C GLU A 4 -14.23 7.79 1.92
N HIS A 5 -15.32 8.47 1.56
CA HIS A 5 -15.37 9.42 0.47
C HIS A 5 -15.22 10.84 1.01
N ALA A 6 -14.59 11.72 0.24
CA ALA A 6 -14.32 13.09 0.66
C ALA A 6 -15.61 13.90 0.93
N ASP A 7 -16.70 13.58 0.24
CA ASP A 7 -18.02 14.21 0.37
C ASP A 7 -18.87 13.69 1.55
N GLY A 8 -18.41 12.63 2.25
CA GLY A 8 -19.14 12.04 3.37
C GLY A 8 -20.14 10.93 2.96
N THR A 9 -20.11 10.46 1.71
CA THR A 9 -20.95 9.33 1.27
C THR A 9 -20.34 7.97 1.56
N GLY A 10 -19.18 7.92 2.21
CA GLY A 10 -18.49 6.68 2.62
C GLY A 10 -19.16 5.94 3.77
N PRO A 11 -18.65 4.75 4.14
CA PRO A 11 -19.28 3.85 5.11
C PRO A 11 -19.53 4.45 6.50
N PHE A 12 -18.66 5.36 6.96
CA PHE A 12 -18.79 6.04 8.26
C PHE A 12 -19.27 7.48 8.13
N GLN A 13 -19.61 7.92 6.91
CA GLN A 13 -20.14 9.26 6.59
C GLN A 13 -19.26 10.41 7.07
N LYS A 14 -17.94 10.20 7.09
CA LYS A 14 -16.97 11.23 7.46
C LYS A 14 -16.58 12.06 6.24
N LYS A 15 -16.54 13.38 6.44
CA LYS A 15 -16.07 14.32 5.41
C LYS A 15 -14.55 14.40 5.39
N TRP A 16 -14.00 14.91 4.30
CA TRP A 16 -12.55 15.00 4.05
C TRP A 16 -11.73 15.54 5.23
N ASN A 17 -12.23 16.54 5.95
CA ASN A 17 -11.56 17.16 7.09
C ASN A 17 -11.55 16.28 8.37
N GLU A 18 -12.43 15.28 8.43
CA GLU A 18 -12.50 14.29 9.51
C GLU A 18 -11.71 13.01 9.20
N ILE A 19 -11.32 12.82 7.92
CA ILE A 19 -10.57 11.66 7.45
C ILE A 19 -9.08 11.97 7.57
N PRO A 20 -8.28 11.16 8.29
CA PRO A 20 -6.83 11.35 8.37
C PRO A 20 -6.18 11.40 6.98
N LEU A 21 -5.20 12.28 6.79
CA LEU A 21 -4.53 12.46 5.50
C LEU A 21 -4.01 11.14 4.89
N PHE A 22 -3.40 10.27 5.70
CA PHE A 22 -2.93 8.97 5.23
C PHE A 22 -4.05 8.09 4.68
N ALA A 23 -5.24 8.12 5.29
CA ALA A 23 -6.38 7.36 4.81
C ALA A 23 -6.88 7.89 3.45
N ARG A 24 -6.88 9.21 3.23
CA ARG A 24 -7.21 9.85 1.95
C ARG A 24 -6.21 9.50 0.85
N ILE A 25 -4.91 9.49 1.18
CA ILE A 25 -3.85 9.10 0.25
C ILE A 25 -3.98 7.61 -0.12
N ILE A 26 -4.22 6.73 0.87
CA ILE A 26 -4.39 5.29 0.64
C ILE A 26 -5.61 5.04 -0.23
N HIS A 27 -6.74 5.72 0.00
CA HIS A 27 -7.95 5.58 -0.82
C HIS A 27 -7.68 5.92 -2.29
N LEU A 28 -6.96 7.01 -2.54
CA LEU A 28 -6.57 7.42 -3.88
C LEU A 28 -5.64 6.39 -4.54
N ALA A 29 -4.60 5.95 -3.82
CA ALA A 29 -3.62 4.98 -4.33
C ALA A 29 -4.25 3.62 -4.64
N ASP A 30 -5.10 3.09 -3.74
CA ASP A 30 -5.82 1.84 -3.91
C ASP A 30 -6.73 1.87 -5.14
N THR A 31 -7.46 2.98 -5.32
CA THR A 31 -8.31 3.16 -6.50
C THR A 31 -7.50 3.21 -7.79
N ILE A 32 -6.37 3.90 -7.81
CA ILE A 32 -5.47 3.96 -8.97
C ILE A 32 -4.92 2.57 -9.30
N ASP A 33 -4.54 1.79 -8.29
CA ASP A 33 -4.05 0.43 -8.49
C ASP A 33 -5.12 -0.50 -9.06
N ILE A 34 -6.35 -0.46 -8.52
CA ILE A 34 -7.49 -1.22 -9.02
C ILE A 34 -7.80 -0.88 -10.49
N ILE A 35 -7.86 0.41 -10.83
CA ILE A 35 -8.10 0.86 -12.20
C ILE A 35 -6.96 0.38 -13.12
N GLY A 36 -5.72 0.57 -12.68
CA GLY A 36 -4.54 0.15 -13.43
C GLY A 36 -4.52 -1.33 -13.71
N ASN A 37 -4.89 -2.17 -12.74
CA ASN A 37 -4.95 -3.62 -12.91
C ASN A 37 -6.07 -4.05 -13.88
N ASN A 38 -7.19 -3.34 -13.89
CA ASN A 38 -8.34 -3.66 -14.76
C ASN A 38 -8.19 -3.14 -16.20
N THR A 39 -7.46 -2.04 -16.41
CA THR A 39 -7.32 -1.40 -17.74
C THR A 39 -6.04 -1.81 -18.48
N GLY A 40 -5.18 -2.61 -17.87
CA GLY A 40 -3.89 -3.01 -18.43
C GLY A 40 -2.82 -1.93 -18.27
N SER A 41 -1.68 -2.13 -18.95
CA SER A 41 -0.56 -1.18 -18.95
C SER A 41 -0.56 -0.30 -20.20
N GLY A 42 -0.22 0.97 -20.04
CA GLY A 42 -0.01 1.89 -21.15
C GLY A 42 -0.77 3.21 -21.05
N ASN A 43 -0.69 4.01 -22.12
CA ASN A 43 -1.29 5.34 -22.20
C ASN A 43 -2.82 5.34 -22.00
N ASN A 44 -3.51 4.28 -22.41
CA ASN A 44 -4.96 4.17 -22.22
C ASN A 44 -5.33 4.08 -20.74
N SER A 45 -4.57 3.32 -19.95
CA SER A 45 -4.77 3.23 -18.51
C SER A 45 -4.53 4.58 -17.82
N TRP A 46 -3.47 5.28 -18.21
CA TRP A 46 -3.16 6.62 -17.71
C TRP A 46 -4.29 7.62 -17.99
N ASN A 47 -4.76 7.69 -19.24
CA ASN A 47 -5.84 8.59 -19.62
C ASN A 47 -7.13 8.29 -18.86
N PHE A 48 -7.45 7.00 -18.68
CA PHE A 48 -8.62 6.61 -17.92
C PHE A 48 -8.51 7.00 -16.44
N ILE A 49 -7.35 6.78 -15.81
CA ILE A 49 -7.08 7.19 -14.42
C ILE A 49 -7.25 8.71 -14.28
N CYS A 50 -6.62 9.50 -15.16
CA CYS A 50 -6.72 10.95 -15.13
C CYS A 50 -8.17 11.44 -15.22
N GLN A 51 -8.93 10.90 -16.17
CA GLN A 51 -10.35 11.25 -16.33
C GLN A 51 -11.18 10.84 -15.12
N TYR A 52 -10.93 9.65 -14.56
CA TYR A 52 -11.65 9.15 -13.40
C TYR A 52 -11.38 10.02 -12.15
N LEU A 53 -10.12 10.37 -11.91
CA LEU A 53 -9.75 11.22 -10.78
C LEU A 53 -10.33 12.62 -10.90
N LEU A 54 -10.28 13.22 -12.08
CA LEU A 54 -10.86 14.56 -12.31
C LEU A 54 -12.39 14.56 -12.15
N LYS A 55 -13.07 13.53 -12.65
CA LYS A 55 -14.52 13.38 -12.52
C LYS A 55 -14.99 13.22 -11.07
N ASN A 56 -14.21 12.53 -10.26
CA ASN A 56 -14.58 12.18 -8.88
C ASN A 56 -13.86 13.04 -7.83
N ARG A 57 -13.21 14.12 -8.28
CA ARG A 57 -12.61 15.12 -7.42
C ARG A 57 -13.68 15.80 -6.58
N ASP A 58 -13.38 16.08 -5.31
CA ASP A 58 -14.30 16.67 -4.30
C ASP A 58 -15.53 15.79 -3.96
N GLY A 59 -15.71 14.67 -4.65
CA GLY A 59 -16.70 13.63 -4.31
C GLY A 59 -16.04 12.47 -3.60
N LEU A 60 -15.54 11.50 -4.38
CA LEU A 60 -14.82 10.34 -3.82
C LEU A 60 -13.48 10.72 -3.22
N PHE A 61 -12.74 11.62 -3.89
CA PHE A 61 -11.36 11.96 -3.54
C PHE A 61 -11.23 13.38 -3.04
N ASP A 62 -10.35 13.56 -2.07
CA ASP A 62 -9.89 14.87 -1.64
C ASP A 62 -9.12 15.56 -2.77
N SER A 63 -9.52 16.81 -3.07
CA SER A 63 -8.91 17.62 -4.12
C SER A 63 -7.42 17.89 -3.91
N GLU A 64 -6.96 18.01 -2.68
CA GLU A 64 -5.53 18.20 -2.38
C GLU A 64 -4.72 16.95 -2.75
N CYS A 65 -5.25 15.77 -2.43
CA CYS A 65 -4.60 14.50 -2.80
C CYS A 65 -4.56 14.31 -4.32
N VAL A 66 -5.65 14.64 -5.03
CA VAL A 66 -5.72 14.58 -6.50
C VAL A 66 -4.72 15.56 -7.13
N ASN A 67 -4.65 16.80 -6.62
CA ASN A 67 -3.67 17.78 -7.11
C ASN A 67 -2.24 17.34 -6.88
N ALA A 68 -1.93 16.80 -5.69
CA ALA A 68 -0.62 16.28 -5.36
C ALA A 68 -0.22 15.11 -6.30
N PHE A 69 -1.17 14.24 -6.63
CA PHE A 69 -0.94 13.18 -7.62
C PHE A 69 -0.58 13.75 -8.99
N PHE A 70 -1.33 14.68 -9.53
CA PHE A 70 -1.02 15.30 -10.84
C PHE A 70 0.26 16.14 -10.83
N HIS A 71 0.62 16.68 -9.68
CA HIS A 71 1.90 17.38 -9.56
C HIS A 71 3.08 16.42 -9.54
N ALA A 72 2.93 15.26 -8.90
CA ALA A 72 3.95 14.22 -8.85
C ALA A 72 4.11 13.46 -10.17
N PHE A 73 3.01 13.23 -10.89
CA PHE A 73 2.94 12.46 -12.13
C PHE A 73 2.46 13.34 -13.28
N THR A 74 3.38 14.10 -13.88
CA THR A 74 3.07 15.00 -15.01
C THR A 74 2.90 14.27 -16.34
N HIS A 75 3.50 13.06 -16.46
CA HIS A 75 3.52 12.29 -17.70
C HIS A 75 3.21 10.81 -17.45
N SER A 76 2.59 10.17 -18.46
CA SER A 76 2.28 8.73 -18.44
C SER A 76 3.49 7.83 -18.18
N GLU A 77 4.67 8.24 -18.66
CA GLU A 77 5.93 7.50 -18.48
C GLU A 77 6.30 7.33 -17.00
N SER A 78 6.13 8.40 -16.20
CA SER A 78 6.39 8.37 -14.76
C SER A 78 5.45 7.40 -14.04
N PHE A 79 4.20 7.28 -14.51
CA PHE A 79 3.22 6.34 -13.96
C PHE A 79 3.52 4.90 -14.40
N ILE A 80 3.93 4.70 -15.67
CA ILE A 80 4.29 3.37 -16.19
C ILE A 80 5.48 2.80 -15.41
N CYS A 81 6.45 3.63 -15.04
CA CYS A 81 7.59 3.23 -14.21
C CYS A 81 7.19 2.71 -12.82
N LEU A 82 6.03 3.10 -12.27
CA LEU A 82 5.51 2.55 -11.01
C LEU A 82 5.12 1.07 -11.11
N ARG A 83 4.79 0.60 -12.30
CA ARG A 83 4.35 -0.77 -12.57
C ARG A 83 5.49 -1.68 -13.06
N ASP A 84 6.65 -1.12 -13.29
CA ASP A 84 7.85 -1.85 -13.65
C ASP A 84 8.61 -2.28 -12.38
N ASN A 85 9.23 -3.47 -12.40
CA ASN A 85 10.06 -3.98 -11.31
C ASN A 85 11.22 -3.03 -10.92
N SER A 86 11.55 -2.06 -11.79
CA SER A 86 12.53 -1.01 -11.51
C SER A 86 12.09 -0.02 -10.44
N PHE A 87 10.78 0.10 -10.16
CA PHE A 87 10.24 1.03 -9.17
C PHE A 87 10.69 0.66 -7.75
N GLU A 88 10.74 -0.62 -7.44
CA GLU A 88 11.16 -1.09 -6.12
C GLU A 88 12.60 -0.64 -5.80
N MET A 89 13.51 -0.70 -6.78
CA MET A 89 14.88 -0.21 -6.63
C MET A 89 14.93 1.31 -6.40
N LYS A 90 14.15 2.10 -7.16
CA LYS A 90 14.05 3.55 -6.98
C LYS A 90 13.44 3.94 -5.64
N LEU A 91 12.46 3.19 -5.17
CA LEU A 91 11.84 3.40 -3.85
C LEU A 91 12.88 3.24 -2.74
N TRP A 92 13.76 2.22 -2.83
CA TRP A 92 14.83 2.00 -1.86
C TRP A 92 15.93 3.07 -1.89
N GLU A 93 16.07 3.84 -2.98
CA GLU A 93 16.95 5.00 -3.05
C GLU A 93 16.41 6.22 -2.32
N ILE A 94 15.07 6.38 -2.31
CA ILE A 94 14.36 7.53 -1.73
C ILE A 94 14.06 7.32 -0.25
N ILE A 95 13.73 6.09 0.15
CA ILE A 95 13.39 5.78 1.55
C ILE A 95 14.66 5.82 2.41
N PRO A 96 14.69 6.64 3.48
CA PRO A 96 15.81 6.63 4.41
C PRO A 96 16.01 5.23 4.99
N ARG A 97 17.18 4.65 4.79
CA ARG A 97 17.53 3.35 5.37
C ARG A 97 17.72 3.51 6.87
N GLN A 98 16.65 3.40 7.63
CA GLN A 98 16.75 3.23 9.07
C GLN A 98 17.01 1.76 9.38
N LYS A 99 18.19 1.45 9.89
CA LYS A 99 18.47 0.14 10.49
C LYS A 99 17.73 0.06 11.81
N GLN A 100 16.53 -0.48 11.81
CA GLN A 100 15.87 -0.89 13.05
C GLN A 100 16.31 -2.32 13.38
N VAL A 101 16.99 -2.47 14.48
CA VAL A 101 17.32 -3.79 15.03
C VAL A 101 16.12 -4.24 15.85
N PHE A 102 15.36 -5.19 15.34
CA PHE A 102 14.26 -5.81 16.09
C PHE A 102 14.81 -6.98 16.90
N ASP A 103 14.51 -7.00 18.19
CA ASP A 103 14.75 -8.19 18.99
C ASP A 103 13.76 -9.32 18.61
N TRP A 104 14.09 -10.54 18.99
CA TRP A 104 13.25 -11.72 18.68
C TRP A 104 11.82 -11.58 19.19
N LYS A 105 11.62 -10.94 20.34
CA LYS A 105 10.29 -10.71 20.94
C LYS A 105 9.44 -9.79 20.05
N THR A 106 10.03 -8.72 19.54
CA THR A 106 9.35 -7.80 18.61
C THR A 106 9.01 -8.49 17.29
N CYS A 107 9.94 -9.26 16.71
CA CYS A 107 9.68 -10.04 15.49
C CYS A 107 8.53 -11.04 15.68
N LYS A 108 8.48 -11.72 16.82
CA LYS A 108 7.40 -12.64 17.16
C LYS A 108 6.06 -11.91 17.29
N ASN A 109 6.02 -10.76 17.97
CA ASN A 109 4.80 -9.96 18.14
C ASN A 109 4.25 -9.50 16.79
N VAL A 110 5.12 -9.05 15.87
CA VAL A 110 4.74 -8.66 14.51
C VAL A 110 4.19 -9.86 13.74
N ALA A 111 4.84 -11.02 13.80
CA ALA A 111 4.38 -12.24 13.15
C ALA A 111 3.02 -12.71 13.71
N ASP A 112 2.82 -12.67 15.03
CA ASP A 112 1.55 -12.99 15.67
C ASP A 112 0.43 -12.01 15.28
N PHE A 113 0.76 -10.73 15.11
CA PHE A 113 -0.18 -9.71 14.64
C PHE A 113 -0.65 -9.99 13.21
N PHE A 114 0.28 -10.24 12.28
CA PHE A 114 -0.08 -10.59 10.89
C PHE A 114 -0.86 -11.91 10.81
N ALA A 115 -0.49 -12.91 11.60
CA ALA A 115 -1.23 -14.16 11.65
C ALA A 115 -2.70 -13.94 12.07
N LYS A 116 -2.95 -13.09 13.07
CA LYS A 116 -4.32 -12.72 13.50
C LYS A 116 -5.11 -12.00 12.41
N ILE A 117 -4.47 -11.11 11.63
CA ILE A 117 -5.14 -10.42 10.51
C ILE A 117 -5.55 -11.41 9.43
N VAL A 118 -4.68 -12.35 9.08
CA VAL A 118 -4.96 -13.39 8.09
C VAL A 118 -6.09 -14.31 8.59
N ASP A 119 -6.05 -14.74 9.86
CA ASP A 119 -7.08 -15.56 10.48
C ASP A 119 -8.45 -14.86 10.48
N TYR A 120 -8.48 -13.55 10.72
CA TYR A 120 -9.71 -12.76 10.69
C TYR A 120 -10.34 -12.67 9.29
N LYS A 121 -9.50 -12.62 8.23
CA LYS A 121 -9.98 -12.55 6.83
C LYS A 121 -10.34 -13.91 6.22
N SER A 122 -9.78 -15.00 6.71
CA SER A 122 -10.03 -16.33 6.16
C SER A 122 -10.76 -17.21 7.17
N SER A 123 -12.08 -17.31 7.01
CA SER A 123 -12.90 -18.34 7.71
C SER A 123 -12.54 -19.79 7.28
N PHE A 124 -11.51 -19.96 6.43
CA PHE A 124 -11.19 -21.23 5.77
C PHE A 124 -9.91 -21.92 6.28
N THR A 125 -9.12 -21.31 7.16
CA THR A 125 -7.89 -21.93 7.67
C THR A 125 -8.07 -22.41 9.10
N SER A 126 -8.53 -23.64 9.25
CA SER A 126 -8.59 -24.34 10.54
C SER A 126 -7.21 -24.76 11.08
N ASP A 127 -6.11 -24.38 10.42
CA ASP A 127 -4.74 -24.78 10.81
C ASP A 127 -3.82 -23.55 10.99
N ASN A 128 -4.14 -22.76 12.03
CA ASN A 128 -3.43 -21.54 12.42
C ASN A 128 -1.93 -21.77 12.74
N ASN A 129 -1.50 -23.00 13.01
CA ASN A 129 -0.13 -23.33 13.36
C ASN A 129 0.82 -23.36 12.15
N LEU A 130 0.32 -23.71 10.96
CA LEU A 130 1.17 -23.83 9.76
C LEU A 130 1.62 -22.45 9.26
N MET A 131 0.69 -21.49 9.19
CA MET A 131 0.97 -20.13 8.74
C MET A 131 1.89 -19.40 9.72
N LYS A 132 1.64 -19.50 11.02
CA LYS A 132 2.54 -18.97 12.06
C LYS A 132 3.95 -19.54 11.92
N THR A 133 4.05 -20.85 11.69
CA THR A 133 5.34 -21.54 11.51
C THR A 133 6.05 -21.08 10.23
N MET A 134 5.33 -20.88 9.12
CA MET A 134 5.90 -20.37 7.87
C MET A 134 6.39 -18.92 8.00
N ILE A 135 5.61 -18.03 8.61
CA ILE A 135 6.01 -16.64 8.84
C ILE A 135 7.25 -16.59 9.73
N ILE A 136 7.26 -17.37 10.84
CA ILE A 136 8.42 -17.45 11.73
C ILE A 136 9.65 -18.03 11.03
N ARG A 137 9.49 -19.01 10.13
CA ARG A 137 10.58 -19.55 9.32
C ARG A 137 11.13 -18.52 8.33
N CYS A 138 10.25 -17.80 7.62
CA CYS A 138 10.68 -16.73 6.71
C CYS A 138 11.49 -15.66 7.44
N PHE A 139 11.03 -15.23 8.63
CA PHE A 139 11.78 -14.28 9.45
C PHE A 139 13.13 -14.87 9.91
N LYS A 140 13.19 -16.13 10.36
CA LYS A 140 14.44 -16.78 10.78
C LYS A 140 15.45 -16.88 9.62
N THR A 141 15.02 -17.27 8.43
CA THR A 141 15.92 -17.38 7.26
C THR A 141 16.41 -16.00 6.81
N SER A 142 15.57 -14.98 6.82
CA SER A 142 15.96 -13.60 6.47
C SER A 142 16.96 -13.00 7.48
N PHE A 143 16.83 -13.33 8.77
CA PHE A 143 17.75 -12.86 9.81
C PHE A 143 19.07 -13.63 9.87
N GLN A 144 19.11 -14.91 9.50
CA GLN A 144 20.36 -15.68 9.44
C GLN A 144 21.29 -15.22 8.31
N PHE A 145 20.74 -14.67 7.23
CA PHE A 145 21.52 -14.06 6.14
C PHE A 145 22.17 -12.72 6.52
N GLY A 146 21.67 -12.03 7.55
CA GLY A 146 22.23 -10.76 8.05
C GLY A 146 23.37 -10.93 9.06
N ALA A 147 23.48 -12.08 9.71
CA ALA A 147 24.49 -12.33 10.77
C ALA A 147 25.81 -12.93 10.25
N GLY A 148 25.94 -13.21 8.96
CA GLY A 148 27.02 -14.02 8.39
C GLY A 148 28.05 -13.29 7.50
N ARG A 149 28.15 -11.96 7.51
CA ARG A 149 29.22 -11.24 6.79
C ARG A 149 29.69 -10.00 7.53
N TYR A 150 30.48 -10.21 8.55
CA TYR A 150 31.48 -9.24 9.00
C TYR A 150 32.76 -10.05 9.32
N TYR A 151 33.60 -10.20 8.31
CA TYR A 151 35.04 -10.29 8.42
C TYR A 151 35.62 -9.39 7.34
#